data_5ce1cac0b71630d8d16b2da1608556e6
#
_entry.id   5ce1cac0b71630d8d16b2da1608556e6
#
_cell.length_a   1.000
_cell.length_b   1.000
_cell.length_c   1.000
_cell.angle_alpha   90.00
_cell.angle_beta   90.00
_cell.angle_gamma   90.00
#
_symmetry.space_group_name_H-M   'P 1'
#
loop_
_entity.id
_entity.type
_entity.pdbx_description
1 polymer ?
#
loop_
_entity_poly.entity_id
_entity_poly.type
_entity_poly.pdbx_seq_one_letter_code
_entity_poly.pdbx_strand_id
1 'polypeptide(L)'
;RRALRMAKKFEFLAGSLALENLPFHWQLVEQIRRSFEDCDGYFAYKMTSLGRASDQDIPSFMVVTRQHGILVIDVVEERVQGSSEFDGTQVWQLASGKEIPSRTWSTEVYIDDLASRLKNDMSLYDRRTRNVLVPISGCVVFCANDQAEIGQWGGFIDGGDVSPVMAKDFPDWLKAIDASYSCDQETLDRICALLEGTFVYANKSPGAVHSPLQTMNDFIQASLKTIFKQDDAQRVASMQLPPGPQRIRGLAGTGKTVVLSLKAAITHNRFPDYKILYLFNTQSLYGQIQSLITRHYSVEAKRPPDFDDHLHVLHAWGGRQKPGLYSTLCQTYGISALTWNEVRGAKDALAYVYRKLLEQIGDKLQETYDLVLIDEAQDLPSEVFETVFRITKGSPHEKRIIWAYDEFQSLRDVDMKGPSELFGTDSEGLPNMPDSVLSGAYEGGIEKDFVLPNCYRTPRPVLMAAHGVALGLYAPKKSTMLYLPSDWTALGYEVIAPHRLTIEPGDEVILKRPDENSKNRLEVLLRDNGRNPMELIQTLRCQHSDEQGAVVAATI
;
A
#
# COMPACT_ATOMS: atom_id res chain seq x y z
N ARG A 1 11.60 13.69 -35.41
CA ARG A 1 10.76 13.79 -34.19
C ARG A 1 9.88 12.56 -34.12
N ARG A 2 10.43 11.43 -33.68
CA ARG A 2 9.69 10.24 -33.27
C ARG A 2 9.19 10.51 -31.85
N ALA A 3 7.89 10.74 -31.67
CA ALA A 3 7.27 10.59 -30.38
C ALA A 3 7.55 9.16 -29.91
N LEU A 4 8.29 9.01 -28.82
CA LEU A 4 8.36 7.77 -28.09
C LEU A 4 6.90 7.43 -27.71
N ARG A 5 6.31 6.46 -28.38
CA ARG A 5 5.11 5.78 -27.89
C ARG A 5 5.55 5.16 -26.56
N MET A 6 5.10 5.73 -25.45
CA MET A 6 5.14 5.01 -24.18
C MET A 6 4.45 3.67 -24.42
N ALA A 7 5.11 2.58 -24.03
CA ALA A 7 4.51 1.27 -24.12
C ALA A 7 3.22 1.27 -23.31
N LYS A 8 2.12 0.89 -23.93
CA LYS A 8 0.85 0.67 -23.24
C LYS A 8 1.05 -0.40 -22.19
N LYS A 9 0.48 -0.20 -21.02
CA LYS A 9 0.71 -1.08 -19.87
C LYS A 9 -0.62 -1.56 -19.29
N PHE A 10 -0.89 -2.85 -19.48
CA PHE A 10 -2.02 -3.52 -18.86
C PHE A 10 -1.50 -4.45 -17.76
N GLU A 11 -1.83 -4.14 -16.50
CA GLU A 11 -1.25 -4.78 -15.32
C GLU A 11 -2.24 -5.65 -14.57
N PHE A 12 -1.74 -6.79 -14.07
CA PHE A 12 -2.52 -7.68 -13.20
C PHE A 12 -2.21 -7.44 -11.72
N LEU A 13 -3.25 -7.27 -10.93
CA LEU A 13 -3.19 -7.12 -9.50
C LEU A 13 -3.98 -8.26 -8.83
N ALA A 14 -3.30 -9.19 -8.23
CA ALA A 14 -3.96 -10.25 -7.46
C ALA A 14 -4.49 -9.70 -6.13
N GLY A 15 -5.79 -9.70 -5.95
CA GLY A 15 -6.45 -9.35 -4.67
C GLY A 15 -6.52 -10.53 -3.69
N SER A 16 -6.45 -11.79 -4.16
CA SER A 16 -6.50 -13.01 -3.37
C SER A 16 -5.48 -14.02 -3.87
N LEU A 17 -4.89 -14.80 -2.96
CA LEU A 17 -3.87 -15.81 -3.22
C LEU A 17 -4.42 -17.14 -3.80
N ALA A 18 -5.74 -17.28 -3.91
CA ALA A 18 -6.38 -18.56 -4.22
C ALA A 18 -6.49 -18.91 -5.73
N LEU A 19 -5.89 -18.13 -6.64
CA LEU A 19 -5.98 -18.36 -8.10
C LEU A 19 -5.35 -19.67 -8.56
N GLU A 20 -4.32 -20.16 -7.87
CA GLU A 20 -3.53 -21.34 -8.31
C GLU A 20 -4.35 -22.64 -8.32
N ASN A 21 -5.41 -22.72 -7.56
CA ASN A 21 -6.27 -23.89 -7.46
C ASN A 21 -7.54 -23.83 -8.34
N LEU A 22 -7.64 -22.81 -9.22
CA LEU A 22 -8.83 -22.56 -10.04
C LEU A 22 -8.48 -22.50 -11.52
N PRO A 23 -8.37 -23.64 -12.22
CA PRO A 23 -7.88 -23.69 -13.61
C PRO A 23 -8.74 -22.89 -14.59
N PHE A 24 -10.06 -22.80 -14.38
CA PHE A 24 -10.94 -21.98 -15.21
C PHE A 24 -10.67 -20.49 -15.06
N HIS A 25 -10.42 -20.03 -13.85
CA HIS A 25 -10.05 -18.62 -13.62
C HIS A 25 -8.75 -18.25 -14.34
N TRP A 26 -7.75 -19.14 -14.38
CA TRP A 26 -6.52 -18.93 -15.12
C TRP A 26 -6.73 -18.82 -16.63
N GLN A 27 -7.62 -19.63 -17.20
CA GLN A 27 -7.97 -19.51 -18.62
C GLN A 27 -8.60 -18.13 -18.91
N LEU A 28 -9.49 -17.65 -18.04
CA LEU A 28 -10.11 -16.33 -18.18
C LEU A 28 -9.08 -15.20 -18.02
N VAL A 29 -8.12 -15.32 -17.10
CA VAL A 29 -7.01 -14.38 -16.96
C VAL A 29 -6.24 -14.23 -18.27
N GLU A 30 -5.88 -15.33 -18.91
CA GLU A 30 -5.16 -15.30 -20.19
C GLU A 30 -6.00 -14.69 -21.32
N GLN A 31 -7.31 -14.94 -21.34
CA GLN A 31 -8.23 -14.33 -22.31
C GLN A 31 -8.35 -12.82 -22.08
N ILE A 32 -8.50 -12.37 -20.84
CA ILE A 32 -8.53 -10.94 -20.47
C ILE A 32 -7.22 -10.27 -20.88
N ARG A 33 -6.08 -10.84 -20.52
CA ARG A 33 -4.76 -10.31 -20.90
C ARG A 33 -4.63 -10.10 -22.40
N ARG A 34 -4.96 -11.10 -23.20
CA ARG A 34 -4.87 -11.03 -24.67
C ARG A 34 -5.81 -10.00 -25.27
N SER A 35 -7.01 -9.85 -24.70
CA SER A 35 -8.01 -8.91 -25.21
C SER A 35 -7.66 -7.45 -24.95
N PHE A 36 -6.90 -7.17 -23.88
CA PHE A 36 -6.56 -5.81 -23.45
C PHE A 36 -5.05 -5.50 -23.49
N GLU A 37 -4.20 -6.37 -24.09
CA GLU A 37 -2.74 -6.19 -24.13
C GLU A 37 -2.31 -4.86 -24.76
N ASP A 38 -3.11 -4.31 -25.68
CA ASP A 38 -2.89 -3.03 -26.34
C ASP A 38 -3.55 -1.82 -25.63
N CYS A 39 -4.15 -2.03 -24.47
CA CYS A 39 -4.83 -1.00 -23.70
C CYS A 39 -3.98 -0.49 -22.54
N ASP A 40 -4.16 0.78 -22.16
CA ASP A 40 -3.70 1.27 -20.86
C ASP A 40 -4.78 0.97 -19.82
N GLY A 41 -4.41 0.30 -18.75
CA GLY A 41 -5.33 -0.10 -17.71
C GLY A 41 -4.81 -1.20 -16.81
N TYR A 42 -5.69 -1.77 -16.00
CA TYR A 42 -5.35 -2.90 -15.16
C TYR A 42 -6.55 -3.83 -14.95
N PHE A 43 -6.29 -5.02 -14.45
CA PHE A 43 -7.34 -5.88 -13.95
C PHE A 43 -6.93 -6.53 -12.61
N ALA A 44 -7.92 -6.82 -11.80
CA ALA A 44 -7.74 -7.39 -10.48
C ALA A 44 -8.62 -8.62 -10.29
N TYR A 45 -8.13 -9.58 -9.50
CA TYR A 45 -8.88 -10.74 -9.04
C TYR A 45 -9.33 -10.54 -7.59
N LYS A 46 -10.63 -10.73 -7.30
CA LYS A 46 -11.22 -10.61 -5.96
C LYS A 46 -10.75 -9.34 -5.23
N MET A 47 -11.00 -8.20 -5.84
CA MET A 47 -10.56 -6.92 -5.27
C MET A 47 -11.24 -6.63 -3.94
N THR A 48 -10.45 -6.57 -2.89
CA THR A 48 -10.93 -6.56 -1.49
C THR A 48 -11.21 -5.17 -0.92
N SER A 49 -10.85 -4.11 -1.65
CA SER A 49 -10.96 -2.71 -1.18
C SER A 49 -12.40 -2.17 -1.12
N LEU A 50 -13.39 -2.96 -1.49
CA LEU A 50 -14.79 -2.52 -1.60
C LEU A 50 -15.62 -2.74 -0.32
N GLY A 51 -15.01 -2.86 0.83
CA GLY A 51 -15.73 -2.91 2.10
C GLY A 51 -16.55 -4.17 2.34
N ARG A 52 -16.36 -5.21 1.52
CA ARG A 52 -17.08 -6.47 1.64
C ARG A 52 -16.24 -7.49 2.40
N ALA A 53 -16.79 -8.03 3.46
CA ALA A 53 -16.10 -8.96 4.37
C ALA A 53 -15.98 -10.38 3.81
N SER A 54 -16.84 -10.77 2.84
CA SER A 54 -16.89 -12.12 2.30
C SER A 54 -16.40 -12.17 0.86
N ASP A 55 -15.50 -13.11 0.55
CA ASP A 55 -15.09 -13.40 -0.84
C ASP A 55 -16.28 -13.86 -1.72
N GLN A 56 -17.38 -14.31 -1.12
CA GLN A 56 -18.62 -14.69 -1.82
C GLN A 56 -19.37 -13.49 -2.40
N ASP A 57 -19.18 -12.28 -1.82
CA ASP A 57 -19.86 -11.06 -2.25
C ASP A 57 -19.05 -10.26 -3.26
N ILE A 58 -17.84 -10.70 -3.60
CA ILE A 58 -16.95 -10.01 -4.51
C ILE A 58 -16.89 -10.74 -5.85
N PRO A 59 -17.17 -10.06 -7.00
CA PRO A 59 -16.97 -10.63 -8.32
C PRO A 59 -15.54 -11.11 -8.56
N SER A 60 -15.37 -12.08 -9.43
CA SER A 60 -14.08 -12.72 -9.68
C SER A 60 -13.06 -11.76 -10.25
N PHE A 61 -13.44 -10.94 -11.24
CA PHE A 61 -12.52 -10.00 -11.89
C PHE A 61 -13.10 -8.62 -12.04
N MET A 62 -12.24 -7.61 -12.00
CA MET A 62 -12.53 -6.24 -12.40
C MET A 62 -11.46 -5.78 -13.39
N VAL A 63 -11.90 -5.23 -14.52
CA VAL A 63 -11.03 -4.68 -15.57
C VAL A 63 -11.32 -3.19 -15.70
N VAL A 64 -10.28 -2.36 -15.75
CA VAL A 64 -10.41 -0.91 -15.94
C VAL A 64 -9.46 -0.48 -17.03
N THR A 65 -10.00 0.11 -18.10
CA THR A 65 -9.18 0.62 -19.20
C THR A 65 -9.61 2.00 -19.64
N ARG A 66 -8.71 2.71 -20.32
CA ARG A 66 -9.00 4.04 -20.88
C ARG A 66 -10.05 4.04 -21.97
N GLN A 67 -10.25 2.90 -22.65
CA GLN A 67 -11.14 2.79 -23.82
C GLN A 67 -12.51 2.18 -23.50
N HIS A 68 -12.61 1.39 -22.42
CA HIS A 68 -13.82 0.61 -22.12
C HIS A 68 -14.48 1.00 -20.78
N GLY A 69 -13.80 1.85 -19.97
CA GLY A 69 -14.27 2.12 -18.61
C GLY A 69 -14.04 0.94 -17.66
N ILE A 70 -15.07 0.52 -16.94
CA ILE A 70 -15.00 -0.52 -15.91
C ILE A 70 -15.80 -1.74 -16.35
N LEU A 71 -15.18 -2.92 -16.28
CA LEU A 71 -15.84 -4.21 -16.54
C LEU A 71 -15.78 -5.04 -15.26
N VAL A 72 -16.93 -5.57 -14.86
CA VAL A 72 -17.08 -6.45 -13.70
C VAL A 72 -17.42 -7.84 -14.22
N ILE A 73 -16.57 -8.81 -13.95
CA ILE A 73 -16.70 -10.17 -14.47
C ILE A 73 -16.75 -11.14 -13.30
N ASP A 74 -17.85 -11.86 -13.18
CA ASP A 74 -17.96 -12.94 -12.20
C ASP A 74 -17.99 -14.30 -12.85
N VAL A 75 -17.65 -15.35 -12.11
CA VAL A 75 -17.47 -16.71 -12.65
C VAL A 75 -18.22 -17.71 -11.81
N VAL A 76 -18.98 -18.58 -12.48
CA VAL A 76 -19.68 -19.71 -11.91
C VAL A 76 -19.13 -20.99 -12.54
N GLU A 77 -18.24 -21.69 -11.82
CA GLU A 77 -17.58 -22.90 -12.32
C GLU A 77 -18.50 -24.11 -12.27
N GLU A 78 -19.26 -24.24 -11.18
CA GLU A 78 -20.14 -25.36 -10.94
C GLU A 78 -21.51 -25.13 -11.60
N ARG A 79 -22.12 -26.24 -12.06
CA ARG A 79 -23.45 -26.17 -12.68
C ARG A 79 -24.51 -25.74 -11.68
N VAL A 80 -25.26 -24.71 -12.03
CA VAL A 80 -26.44 -24.27 -11.31
C VAL A 80 -27.64 -25.13 -11.75
N GLN A 81 -28.36 -25.69 -10.81
CA GLN A 81 -29.50 -26.59 -11.07
C GLN A 81 -30.86 -25.94 -10.80
N GLY A 82 -30.87 -24.86 -10.05
CA GLY A 82 -32.11 -24.18 -9.70
C GLY A 82 -31.87 -22.84 -9.00
N SER A 83 -32.95 -22.09 -8.84
CA SER A 83 -32.96 -20.81 -8.16
C SER A 83 -34.17 -20.76 -7.22
N SER A 84 -33.98 -20.17 -6.05
CA SER A 84 -34.99 -19.89 -5.05
C SER A 84 -34.84 -18.46 -4.54
N GLU A 85 -35.85 -17.95 -3.86
CA GLU A 85 -35.80 -16.65 -3.20
C GLU A 85 -35.80 -16.87 -1.69
N PHE A 86 -34.85 -16.26 -0.99
CA PHE A 86 -34.74 -16.30 0.46
C PHE A 86 -34.50 -14.87 0.98
N ASP A 87 -35.41 -14.38 1.80
CA ASP A 87 -35.38 -13.05 2.42
C ASP A 87 -35.11 -11.91 1.39
N GLY A 88 -35.82 -11.96 0.25
CA GLY A 88 -35.69 -10.98 -0.83
C GLY A 88 -34.38 -11.08 -1.65
N THR A 89 -33.56 -12.11 -1.40
CA THR A 89 -32.34 -12.39 -2.15
C THR A 89 -32.51 -13.64 -2.99
N GLN A 90 -32.16 -13.57 -4.28
CA GLN A 90 -32.12 -14.73 -5.14
C GLN A 90 -30.93 -15.63 -4.77
N VAL A 91 -31.20 -16.89 -4.54
CA VAL A 91 -30.22 -17.92 -4.17
C VAL A 91 -30.18 -19.00 -5.24
N TRP A 92 -28.98 -19.38 -5.66
CA TRP A 92 -28.74 -20.46 -6.62
C TRP A 92 -28.32 -21.75 -5.93
N GLN A 93 -28.90 -22.87 -6.38
CA GLN A 93 -28.53 -24.20 -5.94
C GLN A 93 -27.56 -24.83 -6.93
N LEU A 94 -26.37 -25.16 -6.46
CA LEU A 94 -25.30 -25.78 -7.25
C LEU A 94 -25.49 -27.32 -7.30
N ALA A 95 -24.85 -27.95 -8.28
CA ALA A 95 -24.88 -29.39 -8.47
C ALA A 95 -24.35 -30.18 -7.25
N SER A 96 -23.44 -29.58 -6.48
CA SER A 96 -22.96 -30.11 -5.20
C SER A 96 -24.02 -30.09 -4.07
N GLY A 97 -25.16 -29.44 -4.29
CA GLY A 97 -26.16 -29.15 -3.26
C GLY A 97 -25.87 -27.93 -2.40
N LYS A 98 -24.77 -27.21 -2.68
CA LYS A 98 -24.45 -25.96 -2.00
C LYS A 98 -25.36 -24.85 -2.52
N GLU A 99 -25.82 -23.99 -1.60
CA GLU A 99 -26.55 -22.77 -1.93
C GLU A 99 -25.60 -21.57 -1.87
N ILE A 100 -25.70 -20.71 -2.89
CA ILE A 100 -24.94 -19.46 -2.97
C ILE A 100 -25.88 -18.31 -3.36
N PRO A 101 -25.61 -17.05 -2.96
CA PRO A 101 -26.33 -15.91 -3.51
C PRO A 101 -26.20 -15.88 -5.04
N SER A 102 -27.26 -15.46 -5.74
CA SER A 102 -27.23 -15.28 -7.19
C SER A 102 -26.04 -14.38 -7.56
N ARG A 103 -25.16 -14.88 -8.42
CA ARG A 103 -23.99 -14.10 -8.85
C ARG A 103 -24.39 -12.92 -9.73
N THR A 104 -25.54 -12.98 -10.42
CA THR A 104 -26.14 -11.84 -11.11
C THR A 104 -26.46 -10.73 -10.12
N TRP A 105 -27.24 -11.04 -9.10
CA TRP A 105 -27.59 -10.08 -8.05
C TRP A 105 -26.34 -9.51 -7.35
N SER A 106 -25.39 -10.36 -7.00
CA SER A 106 -24.14 -9.92 -6.36
C SER A 106 -23.35 -8.98 -7.25
N THR A 107 -23.31 -9.24 -8.56
CA THR A 107 -22.59 -8.40 -9.55
C THR A 107 -23.30 -7.07 -9.75
N GLU A 108 -24.63 -7.05 -9.81
CA GLU A 108 -25.43 -5.81 -9.93
C GLU A 108 -25.23 -4.91 -8.70
N VAL A 109 -25.35 -5.47 -7.48
CA VAL A 109 -25.10 -4.72 -6.24
C VAL A 109 -23.67 -4.19 -6.19
N TYR A 110 -22.70 -4.95 -6.69
CA TYR A 110 -21.31 -4.51 -6.78
C TYR A 110 -21.13 -3.34 -7.76
N ILE A 111 -21.79 -3.38 -8.92
CA ILE A 111 -21.79 -2.30 -9.91
C ILE A 111 -22.42 -1.03 -9.31
N ASP A 112 -23.52 -1.15 -8.59
CA ASP A 112 -24.17 -0.02 -7.93
C ASP A 112 -23.26 0.63 -6.87
N ASP A 113 -22.52 -0.18 -6.12
CA ASP A 113 -21.53 0.31 -5.16
C ASP A 113 -20.39 1.06 -5.88
N LEU A 114 -19.88 0.53 -7.00
CA LEU A 114 -18.88 1.20 -7.83
C LEU A 114 -19.40 2.55 -8.34
N ALA A 115 -20.61 2.58 -8.90
CA ALA A 115 -21.24 3.80 -9.38
C ALA A 115 -21.40 4.83 -8.25
N SER A 116 -21.80 4.38 -7.06
CA SER A 116 -21.93 5.25 -5.88
C SER A 116 -20.60 5.86 -5.44
N ARG A 117 -19.51 5.14 -5.57
CA ARG A 117 -18.14 5.65 -5.27
C ARG A 117 -17.71 6.69 -6.29
N LEU A 118 -17.90 6.40 -7.57
CA LEU A 118 -17.54 7.33 -8.64
C LEU A 118 -18.33 8.65 -8.55
N LYS A 119 -19.58 8.64 -8.05
CA LYS A 119 -20.37 9.83 -7.76
C LYS A 119 -19.78 10.77 -6.72
N ASN A 120 -18.86 10.28 -5.89
CA ASN A 120 -18.18 11.12 -4.90
C ASN A 120 -17.10 12.01 -5.54
N ASP A 121 -16.69 11.74 -6.78
CA ASP A 121 -15.75 12.58 -7.52
C ASP A 121 -16.51 13.40 -8.58
N MET A 122 -16.43 14.72 -8.43
CA MET A 122 -17.10 15.69 -9.28
C MET A 122 -16.64 15.66 -10.74
N SER A 123 -15.45 15.15 -11.02
CA SER A 123 -14.92 15.02 -12.38
C SER A 123 -15.43 13.78 -13.11
N LEU A 124 -15.95 12.79 -12.36
CA LEU A 124 -16.48 11.53 -12.87
C LEU A 124 -18.00 11.44 -12.83
N TYR A 125 -18.68 12.51 -12.40
CA TYR A 125 -20.13 12.55 -12.20
C TYR A 125 -20.75 13.81 -12.80
N ASP A 126 -21.73 13.64 -13.69
CA ASP A 126 -22.53 14.75 -14.22
C ASP A 126 -23.76 15.01 -13.32
N ARG A 127 -23.76 16.15 -12.63
CA ARG A 127 -24.86 16.56 -11.76
C ARG A 127 -26.16 16.82 -12.49
N ARG A 128 -26.11 17.18 -13.78
CA ARG A 128 -27.32 17.52 -14.58
C ARG A 128 -28.06 16.26 -14.95
N THR A 129 -27.34 15.26 -15.44
CA THR A 129 -27.93 13.99 -15.86
C THR A 129 -28.02 12.99 -14.68
N ARG A 130 -27.33 13.26 -13.55
CA ARG A 130 -27.19 12.35 -12.40
C ARG A 130 -26.52 11.03 -12.75
N ASN A 131 -25.73 11.00 -13.81
CA ASN A 131 -25.04 9.81 -14.29
C ASN A 131 -23.54 9.86 -14.00
N VAL A 132 -22.96 8.69 -13.78
CA VAL A 132 -21.51 8.50 -13.79
C VAL A 132 -21.03 8.62 -15.24
N LEU A 133 -19.93 9.34 -15.45
CA LEU A 133 -19.35 9.56 -16.78
C LEU A 133 -18.53 8.37 -17.27
N VAL A 134 -18.20 7.44 -16.38
CA VAL A 134 -17.45 6.21 -16.70
C VAL A 134 -18.42 5.09 -16.97
N PRO A 135 -18.41 4.44 -18.14
CA PRO A 135 -19.26 3.29 -18.39
C PRO A 135 -18.85 2.12 -17.49
N ILE A 136 -19.85 1.42 -16.96
CA ILE A 136 -19.66 0.23 -16.15
C ILE A 136 -20.49 -0.87 -16.78
N SER A 137 -19.88 -2.00 -17.12
CA SER A 137 -20.55 -3.17 -17.68
C SER A 137 -20.18 -4.41 -16.88
N GLY A 138 -21.09 -5.36 -16.79
CA GLY A 138 -20.86 -6.60 -16.06
C GLY A 138 -21.25 -7.85 -16.84
N CYS A 139 -20.63 -8.98 -16.47
CA CYS A 139 -21.10 -10.28 -16.92
C CYS A 139 -20.89 -11.34 -15.84
N VAL A 140 -21.69 -12.40 -15.93
CA VAL A 140 -21.50 -13.64 -15.18
C VAL A 140 -21.16 -14.74 -16.17
N VAL A 141 -19.96 -15.30 -16.04
CA VAL A 141 -19.43 -16.36 -16.92
C VAL A 141 -19.81 -17.71 -16.34
N PHE A 142 -20.57 -18.49 -17.11
CA PHE A 142 -20.98 -19.84 -16.75
C PHE A 142 -20.09 -20.89 -17.41
N CYS A 143 -19.42 -21.72 -16.60
CA CYS A 143 -18.49 -22.74 -17.11
C CYS A 143 -19.19 -24.08 -17.42
N ALA A 144 -20.29 -24.42 -16.72
CA ALA A 144 -20.93 -25.72 -16.79
C ALA A 144 -22.40 -25.71 -17.23
N ASN A 145 -23.01 -24.55 -17.43
CA ASN A 145 -24.38 -24.41 -17.92
C ASN A 145 -24.45 -23.99 -19.38
N ASP A 146 -25.56 -24.33 -20.04
CA ASP A 146 -25.88 -23.79 -21.36
C ASP A 146 -26.87 -22.60 -21.30
N GLN A 147 -27.05 -21.93 -22.43
CA GLN A 147 -27.88 -20.72 -22.48
C GLN A 147 -29.37 -21.00 -22.25
N ALA A 148 -29.87 -22.20 -22.63
CA ALA A 148 -31.26 -22.56 -22.43
C ALA A 148 -31.57 -22.80 -20.95
N GLU A 149 -30.66 -23.40 -20.21
CA GLU A 149 -30.76 -23.62 -18.76
C GLU A 149 -30.78 -22.28 -18.01
N ILE A 150 -29.88 -21.36 -18.36
CA ILE A 150 -29.80 -20.05 -17.72
C ILE A 150 -31.07 -19.25 -17.96
N GLY A 151 -31.65 -19.30 -19.16
CA GLY A 151 -32.88 -18.63 -19.50
C GLY A 151 -34.09 -19.05 -18.66
N GLN A 152 -34.03 -20.24 -18.03
CA GLN A 152 -35.13 -20.75 -17.19
C GLN A 152 -35.16 -20.16 -15.78
N TRP A 153 -34.00 -19.76 -15.23
CA TRP A 153 -33.90 -19.36 -13.83
C TRP A 153 -32.89 -18.24 -13.57
N GLY A 154 -32.34 -17.65 -14.60
CA GLY A 154 -31.14 -16.81 -14.49
C GLY A 154 -31.31 -15.48 -13.77
N GLY A 155 -32.52 -14.96 -13.65
CA GLY A 155 -32.76 -13.66 -12.99
C GLY A 155 -32.12 -12.47 -13.71
N PHE A 156 -31.75 -12.64 -14.99
CA PHE A 156 -31.23 -11.56 -15.81
C PHE A 156 -32.37 -10.68 -16.35
N ILE A 157 -32.16 -9.38 -16.30
CA ILE A 157 -33.09 -8.40 -16.84
C ILE A 157 -32.62 -8.06 -18.27
N ASP A 158 -33.53 -8.19 -19.26
CA ASP A 158 -33.22 -7.76 -20.62
C ASP A 158 -32.87 -6.28 -20.65
N GLY A 159 -31.63 -5.97 -21.11
CA GLY A 159 -31.10 -4.60 -21.10
C GLY A 159 -30.50 -4.15 -19.76
N GLY A 160 -30.30 -5.08 -18.81
CA GLY A 160 -29.55 -4.82 -17.56
C GLY A 160 -28.05 -4.67 -17.79
N ASP A 161 -27.35 -4.12 -16.79
CA ASP A 161 -25.90 -3.87 -16.84
C ASP A 161 -25.06 -5.16 -16.73
N VAL A 162 -25.69 -6.31 -16.44
CA VAL A 162 -25.03 -7.61 -16.26
C VAL A 162 -25.56 -8.63 -17.28
N SER A 163 -24.66 -9.18 -18.08
CA SER A 163 -24.98 -10.16 -19.14
C SER A 163 -24.58 -11.58 -18.73
N PRO A 164 -25.42 -12.60 -19.02
CA PRO A 164 -24.98 -14.00 -18.94
C PRO A 164 -24.08 -14.35 -20.12
N VAL A 165 -22.93 -14.97 -19.84
CA VAL A 165 -21.96 -15.34 -20.88
C VAL A 165 -21.50 -16.78 -20.66
N MET A 166 -21.55 -17.61 -21.69
CA MET A 166 -20.95 -18.95 -21.62
C MET A 166 -19.44 -18.85 -21.71
N ALA A 167 -18.71 -19.69 -21.00
CA ALA A 167 -17.25 -19.68 -21.01
C ALA A 167 -16.65 -19.78 -22.41
N LYS A 168 -17.30 -20.51 -23.32
CA LYS A 168 -16.89 -20.63 -24.75
C LYS A 168 -17.07 -19.33 -25.54
N ASP A 169 -18.05 -18.50 -25.17
CA ASP A 169 -18.44 -17.28 -25.88
C ASP A 169 -17.77 -16.04 -25.23
N PHE A 170 -17.06 -16.20 -24.10
CA PHE A 170 -16.44 -15.11 -23.37
C PHE A 170 -15.40 -14.31 -24.19
N PRO A 171 -14.53 -14.92 -25.04
CA PRO A 171 -13.62 -14.16 -25.88
C PRO A 171 -14.36 -13.25 -26.87
N ASP A 172 -15.51 -13.67 -27.38
CA ASP A 172 -16.30 -12.87 -28.34
C ASP A 172 -17.08 -11.77 -27.60
N TRP A 173 -17.54 -12.02 -26.40
CA TRP A 173 -18.12 -10.99 -25.53
C TRP A 173 -17.08 -9.91 -25.23
N LEU A 174 -15.85 -10.24 -24.87
CA LEU A 174 -14.77 -9.26 -24.63
C LEU A 174 -14.49 -8.38 -25.84
N LYS A 175 -14.55 -8.93 -27.07
CA LYS A 175 -14.37 -8.16 -28.31
C LYS A 175 -15.56 -7.26 -28.66
N ALA A 176 -16.75 -7.63 -28.21
CA ALA A 176 -17.97 -6.88 -28.48
C ALA A 176 -18.19 -5.69 -27.53
N ILE A 177 -17.36 -5.56 -26.49
CA ILE A 177 -17.48 -4.44 -25.55
C ILE A 177 -17.19 -3.13 -26.27
N ASP A 178 -18.05 -2.13 -26.01
CA ASP A 178 -17.90 -0.80 -26.58
C ASP A 178 -16.57 -0.14 -26.15
N ALA A 179 -15.75 0.20 -27.13
CA ALA A 179 -14.47 0.89 -26.96
C ALA A 179 -14.57 2.39 -27.27
N SER A 180 -15.76 2.95 -27.31
CA SER A 180 -15.98 4.37 -27.64
C SER A 180 -15.64 5.33 -26.50
N TYR A 181 -15.54 4.81 -25.27
CA TYR A 181 -15.10 5.59 -24.11
C TYR A 181 -13.64 6.03 -24.27
N SER A 182 -13.30 7.21 -23.82
CA SER A 182 -11.91 7.67 -23.79
C SER A 182 -11.68 8.60 -22.62
N CYS A 183 -10.65 8.32 -21.84
CA CYS A 183 -10.18 9.20 -20.79
C CYS A 183 -8.65 9.40 -20.88
N ASP A 184 -8.16 10.48 -20.26
CA ASP A 184 -6.72 10.68 -20.10
C ASP A 184 -6.14 9.79 -18.97
N GLN A 185 -4.83 9.76 -18.84
CA GLN A 185 -4.16 8.96 -17.83
C GLN A 185 -4.49 9.42 -16.41
N GLU A 186 -4.66 10.72 -16.19
CA GLU A 186 -5.01 11.26 -14.88
C GLU A 186 -6.40 10.77 -14.44
N THR A 187 -7.37 10.76 -15.36
CA THR A 187 -8.70 10.24 -15.11
C THR A 187 -8.70 8.74 -14.85
N LEU A 188 -7.97 7.94 -15.64
CA LEU A 188 -7.80 6.51 -15.38
C LEU A 188 -7.22 6.27 -13.98
N ASP A 189 -6.17 6.99 -13.64
CA ASP A 189 -5.51 6.91 -12.35
C ASP A 189 -6.46 7.25 -11.19
N ARG A 190 -7.32 8.23 -11.38
CA ARG A 190 -8.34 8.66 -10.43
C ARG A 190 -9.43 7.60 -10.24
N ILE A 191 -9.90 7.01 -11.34
CA ILE A 191 -10.85 5.89 -11.30
C ILE A 191 -10.24 4.75 -10.49
N CYS A 192 -9.03 4.33 -10.82
CA CYS A 192 -8.34 3.25 -10.13
C CYS A 192 -8.18 3.51 -8.62
N ALA A 193 -7.74 4.71 -8.24
CA ALA A 193 -7.57 5.07 -6.84
C ALA A 193 -8.89 5.06 -6.05
N LEU A 194 -10.00 5.47 -6.68
CA LEU A 194 -11.33 5.42 -6.06
C LEU A 194 -11.81 3.97 -5.89
N LEU A 195 -11.60 3.12 -6.90
CA LEU A 195 -12.01 1.72 -6.84
C LEU A 195 -11.23 0.93 -5.80
N GLU A 196 -9.96 1.22 -5.66
CA GLU A 196 -9.06 0.56 -4.69
C GLU A 196 -9.19 1.12 -3.27
N GLY A 197 -9.88 2.24 -3.08
CA GLY A 197 -9.87 2.95 -1.79
C GLY A 197 -8.50 3.54 -1.43
N THR A 198 -7.58 3.64 -2.41
CA THR A 198 -6.21 4.11 -2.20
C THR A 198 -6.04 5.62 -2.41
N PHE A 199 -7.15 6.31 -2.49
CA PHE A 199 -7.21 7.74 -2.76
C PHE A 199 -6.67 8.55 -1.57
N VAL A 200 -5.57 9.27 -1.76
CA VAL A 200 -4.98 10.12 -0.72
C VAL A 200 -5.28 11.59 -1.03
N TYR A 201 -6.13 12.20 -0.22
CA TYR A 201 -6.44 13.63 -0.35
C TYR A 201 -5.35 14.51 0.27
N ALA A 202 -5.00 15.60 -0.40
CA ALA A 202 -4.16 16.62 0.20
C ALA A 202 -4.86 17.25 1.42
N ASN A 203 -4.15 17.37 2.54
CA ASN A 203 -4.70 17.84 3.81
C ASN A 203 -4.90 19.36 3.91
N LYS A 204 -4.48 20.14 2.90
CA LYS A 204 -4.52 21.59 2.93
C LYS A 204 -5.28 22.12 1.73
N SER A 205 -6.20 23.06 1.97
CA SER A 205 -6.76 23.88 0.89
C SER A 205 -5.63 24.68 0.26
N PRO A 206 -5.31 24.48 -1.01
CA PRO A 206 -4.25 25.22 -1.66
C PRO A 206 -4.66 26.70 -1.78
N GLY A 207 -3.68 27.59 -1.69
CA GLY A 207 -3.87 29.00 -1.97
C GLY A 207 -4.29 29.27 -3.42
N ALA A 208 -4.53 30.52 -3.75
CA ALA A 208 -4.79 30.93 -5.12
C ALA A 208 -3.57 30.58 -6.01
N VAL A 209 -3.82 29.97 -7.16
CA VAL A 209 -2.78 29.65 -8.15
C VAL A 209 -2.99 30.53 -9.36
N HIS A 210 -1.99 31.28 -9.74
CA HIS A 210 -1.99 32.07 -10.97
C HIS A 210 -1.71 31.19 -12.18
N SER A 211 -2.33 31.48 -13.30
CA SER A 211 -2.08 30.81 -14.58
C SER A 211 -1.70 31.87 -15.61
N PRO A 212 -0.55 31.80 -16.28
CA PRO A 212 0.48 30.74 -16.18
C PRO A 212 1.29 30.80 -14.87
N LEU A 213 1.90 29.67 -14.46
CA LEU A 213 2.77 29.59 -13.28
C LEU A 213 4.04 30.42 -13.51
N GLN A 214 4.32 31.39 -12.66
CA GLN A 214 5.45 32.31 -12.82
C GLN A 214 6.45 32.24 -11.66
N THR A 215 5.93 32.28 -10.43
CA THR A 215 6.75 32.28 -9.23
C THR A 215 6.92 30.88 -8.64
N MET A 216 7.95 30.66 -7.83
CA MET A 216 8.13 29.39 -7.11
C MET A 216 6.92 29.08 -6.23
N ASN A 217 6.30 30.11 -5.62
CA ASN A 217 5.08 29.92 -4.84
C ASN A 217 3.91 29.38 -5.69
N ASP A 218 3.75 29.84 -6.94
CA ASP A 218 2.72 29.31 -7.84
C ASP A 218 2.93 27.82 -8.11
N PHE A 219 4.18 27.40 -8.34
CA PHE A 219 4.54 25.98 -8.52
C PHE A 219 4.28 25.17 -7.26
N ILE A 220 4.63 25.69 -6.07
CA ILE A 220 4.35 25.03 -4.78
C ILE A 220 2.83 24.87 -4.60
N GLN A 221 2.06 25.95 -4.76
CA GLN A 221 0.60 25.89 -4.60
C GLN A 221 -0.06 24.97 -5.63
N ALA A 222 0.42 24.95 -6.87
CA ALA A 222 -0.05 24.01 -7.89
C ALA A 222 0.28 22.56 -7.52
N SER A 223 1.46 22.31 -6.98
CA SER A 223 1.84 20.97 -6.53
C SER A 223 0.94 20.45 -5.38
N LEU A 224 0.49 21.32 -4.49
CA LEU A 224 -0.39 21.00 -3.38
C LEU A 224 -1.84 20.72 -3.81
N LYS A 225 -2.26 21.20 -4.98
CA LYS A 225 -3.60 20.91 -5.53
C LYS A 225 -3.72 19.51 -6.08
N THR A 226 -2.60 18.88 -6.39
CA THR A 226 -2.61 17.57 -7.02
C THR A 226 -3.00 16.50 -6.00
N ILE A 227 -3.97 15.70 -6.36
CA ILE A 227 -4.36 14.52 -5.60
C ILE A 227 -3.23 13.51 -5.70
N PHE A 228 -2.78 13.02 -4.55
CA PHE A 228 -1.76 11.99 -4.50
C PHE A 228 -2.40 10.64 -4.82
N LYS A 229 -1.90 9.96 -5.84
CA LYS A 229 -2.22 8.57 -6.17
C LYS A 229 -1.08 7.67 -5.73
N GLN A 230 -1.41 6.51 -5.19
CA GLN A 230 -0.42 5.47 -4.99
C GLN A 230 0.06 4.93 -6.35
N ASP A 231 1.35 4.65 -6.45
CA ASP A 231 1.87 3.86 -7.57
C ASP A 231 1.58 2.37 -7.36
N ASP A 232 1.93 1.56 -8.38
CA ASP A 232 1.64 0.14 -8.36
C ASP A 232 2.34 -0.58 -7.20
N ALA A 233 3.58 -0.20 -6.89
CA ALA A 233 4.32 -0.79 -5.77
C ALA A 233 3.67 -0.45 -4.41
N GLN A 234 3.32 0.81 -4.19
CA GLN A 234 2.61 1.24 -2.97
C GLN A 234 1.25 0.55 -2.84
N ARG A 235 0.52 0.43 -3.94
CA ARG A 235 -0.80 -0.20 -4.00
C ARG A 235 -0.70 -1.69 -3.69
N VAL A 236 0.19 -2.41 -4.34
CA VAL A 236 0.45 -3.83 -4.06
C VAL A 236 0.84 -4.03 -2.60
N ALA A 237 1.79 -3.24 -2.10
CA ALA A 237 2.21 -3.31 -0.69
C ALA A 237 1.07 -3.03 0.30
N SER A 238 0.14 -2.12 -0.03
CA SER A 238 -1.01 -1.78 0.84
C SER A 238 -2.07 -2.87 0.87
N MET A 239 -2.37 -3.47 -0.29
CA MET A 239 -3.50 -4.38 -0.46
C MET A 239 -3.18 -5.83 -0.08
N GLN A 240 -1.95 -6.27 -0.25
CA GLN A 240 -1.53 -7.62 0.08
C GLN A 240 -1.33 -7.79 1.58
N LEU A 241 -1.92 -8.83 2.17
CA LEU A 241 -1.65 -9.25 3.54
C LEU A 241 -0.80 -10.54 3.50
N PRO A 242 0.50 -10.46 3.82
CA PRO A 242 1.35 -11.64 3.83
C PRO A 242 0.93 -12.63 4.93
N PRO A 243 1.13 -13.94 4.73
CA PRO A 243 0.83 -14.94 5.75
C PRO A 243 1.84 -14.99 6.89
N GLY A 244 2.92 -14.21 6.83
CA GLY A 244 4.00 -14.15 7.81
C GLY A 244 4.77 -12.84 7.78
N PRO A 245 6.03 -12.81 8.27
CA PRO A 245 6.84 -11.60 8.38
C PRO A 245 7.13 -10.93 7.05
N GLN A 246 7.09 -9.60 7.00
CA GLN A 246 7.44 -8.82 5.81
C GLN A 246 8.17 -7.53 6.18
N ARG A 247 9.25 -7.24 5.46
CA ARG A 247 9.94 -5.95 5.53
C ARG A 247 9.52 -5.07 4.35
N ILE A 248 9.24 -3.80 4.60
CA ILE A 248 8.97 -2.79 3.56
C ILE A 248 10.09 -1.76 3.61
N ARG A 249 10.95 -1.75 2.61
CA ARG A 249 12.05 -0.78 2.49
C ARG A 249 11.64 0.39 1.61
N GLY A 250 12.18 1.55 1.89
CA GLY A 250 11.97 2.72 1.06
C GLY A 250 12.59 3.96 1.65
N LEU A 251 13.05 4.85 0.78
CA LEU A 251 13.65 6.13 1.16
C LEU A 251 12.63 7.08 1.78
N ALA A 252 13.12 8.18 2.34
CA ALA A 252 12.27 9.26 2.82
C ALA A 252 11.29 9.75 1.75
N GLY A 253 10.01 9.76 2.09
CA GLY A 253 8.97 10.25 1.16
C GLY A 253 8.50 9.26 0.10
N THR A 254 8.82 7.97 0.22
CA THR A 254 8.25 6.89 -0.63
C THR A 254 6.85 6.46 -0.20
N GLY A 255 6.32 6.97 0.92
CA GLY A 255 4.96 6.72 1.37
C GLY A 255 4.78 5.51 2.30
N LYS A 256 5.80 5.05 2.99
CA LYS A 256 5.76 3.93 3.95
C LYS A 256 4.59 4.03 4.94
N THR A 257 4.44 5.16 5.62
CA THR A 257 3.34 5.43 6.56
C THR A 257 1.96 5.32 5.89
N VAL A 258 1.82 5.81 4.64
CA VAL A 258 0.57 5.71 3.88
C VAL A 258 0.25 4.25 3.56
N VAL A 259 1.24 3.49 3.10
CA VAL A 259 1.12 2.05 2.81
C VAL A 259 0.68 1.26 4.06
N LEU A 260 1.35 1.47 5.20
CA LEU A 260 0.99 0.77 6.43
C LEU A 260 -0.38 1.20 6.96
N SER A 261 -0.75 2.49 6.88
CA SER A 261 -2.06 2.98 7.32
C SER A 261 -3.20 2.40 6.47
N LEU A 262 -3.01 2.29 5.16
CA LEU A 262 -3.94 1.63 4.26
C LEU A 262 -4.04 0.13 4.54
N LYS A 263 -2.91 -0.55 4.72
CA LYS A 263 -2.88 -1.97 5.09
C LYS A 263 -3.64 -2.21 6.40
N ALA A 264 -3.49 -1.35 7.40
CA ALA A 264 -4.26 -1.41 8.65
C ALA A 264 -5.76 -1.26 8.40
N ALA A 265 -6.17 -0.24 7.64
CA ALA A 265 -7.57 0.03 7.33
C ALA A 265 -8.22 -1.11 6.53
N ILE A 266 -7.56 -1.61 5.48
CA ILE A 266 -8.04 -2.70 4.63
C ILE A 266 -8.16 -3.99 5.44
N THR A 267 -7.13 -4.32 6.25
CA THR A 267 -7.15 -5.55 7.06
C THR A 267 -8.24 -5.49 8.12
N HIS A 268 -8.40 -4.36 8.82
CA HIS A 268 -9.45 -4.19 9.83
C HIS A 268 -10.86 -4.27 9.23
N ASN A 269 -11.05 -3.78 8.00
CA ASN A 269 -12.32 -3.91 7.31
C ASN A 269 -12.60 -5.36 6.87
N ARG A 270 -11.57 -6.04 6.34
CA ARG A 270 -11.70 -7.42 5.83
C ARG A 270 -11.82 -8.45 6.95
N PHE A 271 -11.11 -8.25 8.05
CA PHE A 271 -11.05 -9.14 9.21
C PHE A 271 -11.42 -8.35 10.47
N PRO A 272 -12.72 -8.12 10.72
CA PRO A 272 -13.17 -7.26 11.83
C PRO A 272 -12.75 -7.80 13.21
N ASP A 273 -12.60 -9.11 13.35
CA ASP A 273 -12.23 -9.77 14.61
C ASP A 273 -10.69 -9.79 14.85
N TYR A 274 -9.89 -9.36 13.87
CA TYR A 274 -8.44 -9.30 14.06
C TYR A 274 -8.07 -8.20 15.03
N LYS A 275 -7.14 -8.53 15.94
CA LYS A 275 -6.46 -7.54 16.76
C LYS A 275 -5.21 -7.07 16.03
N ILE A 276 -5.20 -5.80 15.65
CA ILE A 276 -4.14 -5.18 14.87
C ILE A 276 -3.41 -4.17 15.76
N LEU A 277 -2.08 -4.22 15.77
CA LEU A 277 -1.24 -3.21 16.41
C LEU A 277 -0.53 -2.39 15.32
N TYR A 278 -0.72 -1.07 15.34
CA TYR A 278 0.09 -0.12 14.59
C TYR A 278 1.04 0.57 15.56
N LEU A 279 2.34 0.30 15.43
CA LEU A 279 3.39 0.75 16.34
C LEU A 279 4.30 1.77 15.68
N PHE A 280 4.67 2.85 16.41
CA PHE A 280 5.56 3.90 15.95
C PHE A 280 6.29 4.58 17.13
N ASN A 281 7.36 5.33 16.83
CA ASN A 281 8.20 5.96 17.89
C ASN A 281 8.01 7.49 18.04
N THR A 282 7.43 8.18 17.06
CA THR A 282 7.35 9.65 17.05
C THR A 282 5.94 10.12 17.42
N GLN A 283 5.77 10.72 18.61
CA GLN A 283 4.45 11.14 19.12
C GLN A 283 3.64 12.05 18.19
N SER A 284 4.30 12.89 17.38
CA SER A 284 3.61 13.78 16.42
C SER A 284 2.87 13.01 15.32
N LEU A 285 3.20 11.75 15.06
CA LEU A 285 2.54 10.93 14.05
C LEU A 285 1.18 10.38 14.47
N TYR A 286 0.84 10.42 15.76
CA TYR A 286 -0.42 9.88 16.30
C TYR A 286 -1.64 10.32 15.50
N GLY A 287 -1.86 11.63 15.45
CA GLY A 287 -3.02 12.21 14.77
C GLY A 287 -3.01 11.99 13.26
N GLN A 288 -1.84 11.97 12.65
CA GLN A 288 -1.69 11.71 11.22
C GLN A 288 -2.05 10.27 10.87
N ILE A 289 -1.52 9.29 11.61
CA ILE A 289 -1.78 7.86 11.38
C ILE A 289 -3.27 7.56 11.59
N GLN A 290 -3.84 7.99 12.72
CA GLN A 290 -5.27 7.79 12.98
C GLN A 290 -6.15 8.47 11.94
N SER A 291 -5.81 9.68 11.50
CA SER A 291 -6.53 10.38 10.43
C SER A 291 -6.47 9.66 9.09
N LEU A 292 -5.30 9.12 8.72
CA LEU A 292 -5.15 8.33 7.50
C LEU A 292 -5.99 7.05 7.56
N ILE A 293 -5.86 6.28 8.63
CA ILE A 293 -6.63 5.04 8.83
C ILE A 293 -8.13 5.33 8.83
N THR A 294 -8.59 6.32 9.62
CA THR A 294 -10.01 6.68 9.69
C THR A 294 -10.57 7.07 8.33
N ARG A 295 -9.83 7.88 7.59
CA ARG A 295 -10.27 8.33 6.26
C ARG A 295 -10.48 7.16 5.31
N HIS A 296 -9.50 6.24 5.22
CA HIS A 296 -9.60 5.09 4.34
C HIS A 296 -10.67 4.10 4.80
N TYR A 297 -10.67 3.76 6.07
CA TYR A 297 -11.63 2.81 6.65
C TYR A 297 -13.08 3.32 6.53
N SER A 298 -13.34 4.58 6.87
CA SER A 298 -14.71 5.12 6.91
C SER A 298 -15.33 5.27 5.52
N VAL A 299 -14.53 5.49 4.48
CA VAL A 299 -15.02 5.52 3.09
C VAL A 299 -15.59 4.15 2.71
N GLU A 300 -14.91 3.07 3.11
CA GLU A 300 -15.26 1.71 2.79
C GLU A 300 -16.36 1.15 3.73
N ALA A 301 -16.09 1.18 5.02
CA ALA A 301 -16.92 0.55 6.03
C ALA A 301 -18.17 1.36 6.42
N LYS A 302 -18.26 2.64 5.98
CA LYS A 302 -19.33 3.59 6.36
C LYS A 302 -19.51 3.79 7.88
N ARG A 303 -18.49 3.46 8.65
CA ARG A 303 -18.41 3.60 10.11
C ARG A 303 -16.98 3.96 10.50
N PRO A 304 -16.73 4.50 11.70
CA PRO A 304 -15.36 4.72 12.18
C PRO A 304 -14.65 3.37 12.47
N PRO A 305 -13.31 3.34 12.39
CA PRO A 305 -12.54 2.17 12.84
C PRO A 305 -12.64 1.99 14.36
N ASP A 306 -12.55 0.75 14.80
CA ASP A 306 -12.53 0.41 16.22
C ASP A 306 -11.10 0.47 16.76
N PHE A 307 -10.74 1.65 17.27
CA PHE A 307 -9.41 1.89 17.85
C PHE A 307 -9.28 1.38 19.29
N ASP A 308 -10.38 1.04 19.94
CA ASP A 308 -10.38 0.67 21.36
C ASP A 308 -10.13 -0.84 21.55
N ASP A 309 -10.78 -1.71 20.75
CA ASP A 309 -10.75 -3.15 20.95
C ASP A 309 -9.94 -3.91 19.88
N HIS A 310 -9.95 -3.45 18.60
CA HIS A 310 -9.44 -4.24 17.48
C HIS A 310 -8.26 -3.61 16.72
N LEU A 311 -8.15 -2.28 16.67
CA LEU A 311 -7.08 -1.59 15.93
C LEU A 311 -6.32 -0.63 16.85
N HIS A 312 -5.35 -1.11 17.55
CA HIS A 312 -4.56 -0.32 18.47
C HIS A 312 -3.48 0.48 17.72
N VAL A 313 -3.55 1.80 17.78
CA VAL A 313 -2.52 2.71 17.26
C VAL A 313 -1.72 3.23 18.44
N LEU A 314 -0.51 2.71 18.66
CA LEU A 314 0.26 2.93 19.88
C LEU A 314 1.67 3.45 19.60
N HIS A 315 2.08 4.46 20.36
CA HIS A 315 3.48 4.85 20.50
C HIS A 315 4.27 3.77 21.23
N ALA A 316 5.55 3.57 20.91
CA ALA A 316 6.36 2.53 21.54
C ALA A 316 6.41 2.66 23.07
N TRP A 317 6.55 3.87 23.60
CA TRP A 317 6.61 4.08 25.06
C TRP A 317 5.22 4.33 25.67
N GLY A 318 4.56 5.41 25.22
CA GLY A 318 3.35 5.94 25.82
C GLY A 318 3.61 6.99 26.90
N GLY A 319 2.53 7.50 27.48
CA GLY A 319 2.57 8.51 28.52
C GLY A 319 1.23 8.64 29.24
N ARG A 320 1.13 9.60 30.17
CA ARG A 320 -0.08 9.77 31.00
C ARG A 320 -1.34 10.12 30.20
N GLN A 321 -1.20 10.81 29.08
CA GLN A 321 -2.34 11.29 28.28
C GLN A 321 -2.61 10.43 27.04
N LYS A 322 -1.62 9.69 26.56
CA LYS A 322 -1.75 8.85 25.36
C LYS A 322 -1.13 7.48 25.65
N PRO A 323 -1.89 6.39 25.43
CA PRO A 323 -1.40 5.06 25.67
C PRO A 323 -0.25 4.73 24.69
N GLY A 324 0.66 3.88 25.11
CA GLY A 324 1.70 3.32 24.29
C GLY A 324 1.84 1.84 24.58
N LEU A 325 2.56 1.11 23.73
CA LEU A 325 2.71 -0.32 23.91
C LEU A 325 3.34 -0.68 25.26
N TYR A 326 4.45 -0.02 25.63
CA TYR A 326 5.10 -0.25 26.92
C TYR A 326 4.16 0.02 28.12
N SER A 327 3.52 1.20 28.13
CA SER A 327 2.63 1.56 29.24
C SER A 327 1.39 0.66 29.32
N THR A 328 0.86 0.22 28.18
CA THR A 328 -0.29 -0.71 28.12
C THR A 328 0.11 -2.09 28.64
N LEU A 329 1.28 -2.62 28.25
CA LEU A 329 1.77 -3.90 28.76
C LEU A 329 2.01 -3.82 30.27
N CYS A 330 2.65 -2.75 30.79
CA CYS A 330 2.83 -2.55 32.21
C CYS A 330 1.49 -2.57 32.97
N GLN A 331 0.49 -1.87 32.46
CA GLN A 331 -0.85 -1.84 33.04
C GLN A 331 -1.52 -3.23 33.03
N THR A 332 -1.45 -3.93 31.88
CA THR A 332 -2.06 -5.26 31.71
C THR A 332 -1.47 -6.29 32.68
N TYR A 333 -0.17 -6.23 32.93
CA TYR A 333 0.53 -7.18 33.78
C TYR A 333 0.78 -6.69 35.21
N GLY A 334 0.23 -5.54 35.58
CA GLY A 334 0.31 -5.02 36.95
C GLY A 334 1.72 -4.56 37.35
N ILE A 335 2.52 -4.06 36.40
CA ILE A 335 3.88 -3.56 36.62
C ILE A 335 3.89 -2.04 36.62
N SER A 336 4.70 -1.44 37.50
CA SER A 336 4.90 0.00 37.49
C SER A 336 5.70 0.44 36.27
N ALA A 337 5.09 1.25 35.40
CA ALA A 337 5.77 1.78 34.23
C ALA A 337 6.83 2.80 34.63
N LEU A 338 8.05 2.65 34.14
CA LEU A 338 9.15 3.59 34.32
C LEU A 338 8.88 4.88 33.55
N THR A 339 9.12 6.01 34.21
CA THR A 339 8.98 7.34 33.62
C THR A 339 10.29 7.80 32.99
N TRP A 340 10.22 8.80 32.09
CA TRP A 340 11.42 9.40 31.49
C TRP A 340 12.43 9.89 32.54
N ASN A 341 11.97 10.45 33.66
CA ASN A 341 12.87 10.96 34.72
C ASN A 341 13.68 9.85 35.39
N GLU A 342 13.13 8.64 35.48
CA GLU A 342 13.81 7.49 36.11
C GLU A 342 14.88 6.89 35.20
N VAL A 343 14.75 7.06 33.88
CA VAL A 343 15.63 6.42 32.89
C VAL A 343 16.46 7.38 32.05
N ARG A 344 16.37 8.71 32.30
CA ARG A 344 17.08 9.74 31.52
C ARG A 344 18.60 9.59 31.50
N GLY A 345 19.17 8.82 32.43
CA GLY A 345 20.60 8.50 32.47
C GLY A 345 21.01 7.27 31.63
N ALA A 346 20.05 6.53 31.09
CA ALA A 346 20.35 5.39 30.22
C ALA A 346 20.79 5.89 28.83
N LYS A 347 21.77 5.20 28.24
CA LYS A 347 22.26 5.50 26.88
C LYS A 347 21.12 5.44 25.85
N ASP A 348 20.23 4.46 26.00
CA ASP A 348 19.00 4.28 25.24
C ASP A 348 17.86 3.96 26.23
N ALA A 349 17.05 4.96 26.48
CA ALA A 349 15.96 4.87 27.45
C ALA A 349 14.85 3.90 27.02
N LEU A 350 14.55 3.85 25.71
CA LEU A 350 13.52 2.94 25.17
C LEU A 350 13.99 1.48 25.26
N ALA A 351 15.21 1.19 24.86
CA ALA A 351 15.81 -0.13 25.02
C ALA A 351 15.84 -0.57 26.50
N TYR A 352 16.17 0.35 27.38
CA TYR A 352 16.24 0.07 28.82
C TYR A 352 14.87 -0.35 29.41
N VAL A 353 13.80 0.39 29.11
CA VAL A 353 12.47 0.07 29.67
C VAL A 353 11.93 -1.24 29.12
N TYR A 354 12.15 -1.55 27.84
CA TYR A 354 11.71 -2.81 27.26
C TYR A 354 12.54 -4.00 27.74
N ARG A 355 13.85 -3.82 27.97
CA ARG A 355 14.69 -4.85 28.60
C ARG A 355 14.19 -5.18 30.00
N LYS A 356 13.87 -4.15 30.80
CA LYS A 356 13.30 -4.36 32.14
C LYS A 356 11.92 -5.03 32.09
N LEU A 357 11.10 -4.71 31.09
CA LEU A 357 9.81 -5.36 30.86
C LEU A 357 10.02 -6.86 30.56
N LEU A 358 10.91 -7.17 29.62
CA LEU A 358 11.21 -8.55 29.22
C LEU A 358 11.81 -9.38 30.36
N GLU A 359 12.69 -8.79 31.18
CA GLU A 359 13.23 -9.44 32.39
C GLU A 359 12.14 -9.81 33.40
N GLN A 360 11.09 -8.99 33.53
CA GLN A 360 10.03 -9.20 34.53
C GLN A 360 8.90 -10.10 34.05
N ILE A 361 8.51 -9.98 32.80
CA ILE A 361 7.30 -10.64 32.27
C ILE A 361 7.49 -11.27 30.88
N GLY A 362 8.70 -11.30 30.32
CA GLY A 362 8.91 -11.81 28.97
C GLY A 362 8.23 -13.16 28.71
N ASP A 363 8.38 -14.10 29.65
CA ASP A 363 7.80 -15.45 29.57
C ASP A 363 6.29 -15.51 29.86
N LYS A 364 5.69 -14.40 30.34
CA LYS A 364 4.27 -14.31 30.65
C LYS A 364 3.49 -13.57 29.57
N LEU A 365 4.20 -12.94 28.61
CA LEU A 365 3.57 -12.22 27.50
C LEU A 365 2.71 -13.19 26.67
N GLN A 366 1.46 -12.80 26.47
CA GLN A 366 0.51 -13.60 25.71
C GLN A 366 0.42 -13.13 24.27
N GLU A 367 0.31 -14.06 23.34
CA GLU A 367 0.03 -13.78 21.95
C GLU A 367 -1.35 -13.15 21.80
N THR A 368 -1.38 -11.87 21.49
CA THR A 368 -2.60 -11.03 21.46
C THR A 368 -2.96 -10.59 20.05
N TYR A 369 -1.97 -10.22 19.25
CA TYR A 369 -2.20 -9.54 17.97
C TYR A 369 -2.12 -10.51 16.79
N ASP A 370 -3.07 -10.39 15.86
CA ASP A 370 -3.11 -11.15 14.60
C ASP A 370 -2.24 -10.50 13.52
N LEU A 371 -2.01 -9.18 13.63
CA LEU A 371 -1.15 -8.39 12.75
C LEU A 371 -0.47 -7.28 13.55
N VAL A 372 0.84 -7.11 13.36
CA VAL A 372 1.59 -5.97 13.87
C VAL A 372 2.22 -5.21 12.71
N LEU A 373 1.99 -3.90 12.65
CA LEU A 373 2.56 -2.96 11.69
C LEU A 373 3.49 -2.01 12.44
N ILE A 374 4.75 -1.93 12.03
CA ILE A 374 5.77 -1.09 12.67
C ILE A 374 6.21 0.00 11.69
N ASP A 375 5.95 1.25 12.01
CA ASP A 375 6.38 2.40 11.21
C ASP A 375 7.67 3.00 11.76
N GLU A 376 8.53 3.51 10.86
CA GLU A 376 9.89 4.04 11.18
C GLU A 376 10.69 3.06 12.05
N ALA A 377 10.72 1.82 11.64
CA ALA A 377 11.27 0.69 12.39
C ALA A 377 12.78 0.85 12.73
N GLN A 378 13.54 1.62 11.93
CA GLN A 378 14.95 1.92 12.18
C GLN A 378 15.18 2.70 13.48
N ASP A 379 14.16 3.37 14.03
CA ASP A 379 14.24 4.16 15.26
C ASP A 379 13.91 3.34 16.52
N LEU A 380 13.57 2.07 16.37
CA LEU A 380 13.21 1.18 17.47
C LEU A 380 14.35 0.23 17.84
N PRO A 381 14.63 0.03 19.14
CA PRO A 381 15.62 -0.95 19.58
C PRO A 381 15.10 -2.39 19.46
N SER A 382 16.02 -3.36 19.42
CA SER A 382 15.71 -4.79 19.29
C SER A 382 14.79 -5.33 20.39
N GLU A 383 14.84 -4.78 21.59
CA GLU A 383 13.98 -5.19 22.71
C GLU A 383 12.48 -4.90 22.43
N VAL A 384 12.18 -3.89 21.61
CA VAL A 384 10.80 -3.64 21.12
C VAL A 384 10.39 -4.73 20.15
N PHE A 385 11.24 -5.09 19.20
CA PHE A 385 10.98 -6.17 18.24
C PHE A 385 10.81 -7.53 18.92
N GLU A 386 11.63 -7.85 19.91
CA GLU A 386 11.48 -9.06 20.70
C GLU A 386 10.14 -9.09 21.45
N THR A 387 9.73 -7.96 22.03
CA THR A 387 8.41 -7.83 22.68
C THR A 387 7.28 -8.03 21.65
N VAL A 388 7.37 -7.40 20.48
CA VAL A 388 6.41 -7.57 19.38
C VAL A 388 6.33 -9.04 18.94
N PHE A 389 7.47 -9.71 18.81
CA PHE A 389 7.50 -11.14 18.47
C PHE A 389 6.70 -11.97 19.46
N ARG A 390 6.87 -11.73 20.78
CA ARG A 390 6.20 -12.49 21.84
C ARG A 390 4.69 -12.25 21.90
N ILE A 391 4.21 -11.05 21.53
CA ILE A 391 2.79 -10.70 21.58
C ILE A 391 2.03 -10.95 20.27
N THR A 392 2.72 -11.33 19.19
CA THR A 392 2.11 -11.63 17.89
C THR A 392 1.78 -13.12 17.80
N LYS A 393 0.58 -13.48 17.35
CA LYS A 393 0.10 -14.87 17.22
C LYS A 393 0.79 -15.61 16.07
N GLY A 394 0.95 -16.90 16.24
CA GLY A 394 1.42 -17.85 15.23
C GLY A 394 2.83 -18.37 15.44
N SER A 395 3.26 -19.34 14.64
CA SER A 395 4.64 -19.81 14.62
C SER A 395 5.60 -18.72 14.08
N PRO A 396 6.92 -18.82 14.30
CA PRO A 396 7.86 -17.78 13.85
C PRO A 396 7.74 -17.38 12.37
N HIS A 397 7.38 -18.31 11.49
CA HIS A 397 7.20 -18.06 10.05
C HIS A 397 5.81 -17.55 9.68
N GLU A 398 4.84 -17.61 10.60
CA GLU A 398 3.45 -17.20 10.39
C GLU A 398 3.08 -15.91 11.12
N LYS A 399 3.94 -15.43 12.03
CA LYS A 399 3.72 -14.16 12.73
C LYS A 399 3.66 -13.02 11.73
N ARG A 400 2.50 -12.41 11.57
CA ARG A 400 2.30 -11.27 10.66
C ARG A 400 2.84 -10.01 11.30
N ILE A 401 4.17 -9.88 11.25
CA ILE A 401 4.89 -8.68 11.66
C ILE A 401 5.40 -7.99 10.40
N ILE A 402 4.90 -6.80 10.12
CA ILE A 402 5.26 -6.03 8.94
C ILE A 402 5.93 -4.74 9.42
N TRP A 403 7.17 -4.51 9.03
CA TRP A 403 7.91 -3.32 9.47
C TRP A 403 8.43 -2.50 8.29
N ALA A 404 8.16 -1.19 8.36
CA ALA A 404 8.64 -0.23 7.38
C ALA A 404 9.97 0.35 7.84
N TYR A 405 10.96 0.34 6.96
CA TYR A 405 12.36 0.66 7.25
C TYR A 405 12.94 1.65 6.24
N ASP A 406 13.73 2.61 6.75
CA ASP A 406 14.51 3.54 5.93
C ASP A 406 15.99 3.39 6.27
N GLU A 407 16.78 2.96 5.30
CA GLU A 407 18.20 2.64 5.49
C GLU A 407 19.07 3.88 5.75
N PHE A 408 18.60 5.07 5.34
CA PHE A 408 19.36 6.31 5.44
C PHE A 408 18.90 7.25 6.56
N GLN A 409 17.87 6.88 7.32
CA GLN A 409 17.31 7.72 8.38
C GLN A 409 17.48 7.16 9.79
N SER A 410 18.29 6.13 9.98
CA SER A 410 18.54 5.60 11.33
C SER A 410 19.21 6.65 12.21
N LEU A 411 18.57 6.97 13.33
CA LEU A 411 19.12 7.85 14.36
C LEU A 411 20.01 7.09 15.36
N ARG A 412 20.05 5.77 15.30
CA ARG A 412 20.68 4.90 16.29
C ARG A 412 21.99 4.27 15.82
N ASP A 413 21.92 3.54 14.71
CA ASP A 413 23.06 2.80 14.17
C ASP A 413 23.10 2.89 12.65
N VAL A 414 24.29 2.82 12.09
CA VAL A 414 24.52 2.87 10.65
C VAL A 414 24.32 1.50 10.01
N ASP A 415 24.36 0.43 10.80
CA ASP A 415 24.24 -0.94 10.30
C ASP A 415 22.80 -1.45 10.36
N MET A 416 22.35 -1.99 9.23
CA MET A 416 21.05 -2.58 9.07
C MET A 416 21.00 -3.94 9.75
N LYS A 417 20.27 -4.05 10.88
CA LYS A 417 20.09 -5.31 11.59
C LYS A 417 19.13 -6.23 10.84
N GLY A 418 19.54 -7.48 10.69
CA GLY A 418 18.68 -8.55 10.19
C GLY A 418 17.62 -9.02 11.20
N PRO A 419 16.63 -9.78 10.76
CA PRO A 419 15.65 -10.39 11.67
C PRO A 419 16.29 -11.18 12.82
N SER A 420 17.38 -11.89 12.58
CA SER A 420 18.10 -12.66 13.59
C SER A 420 18.63 -11.82 14.75
N GLU A 421 18.92 -10.53 14.52
CA GLU A 421 19.39 -9.60 15.55
C GLU A 421 18.25 -8.77 16.16
N LEU A 422 17.13 -8.60 15.43
CA LEU A 422 16.03 -7.75 15.85
C LEU A 422 15.07 -8.45 16.82
N PHE A 423 14.70 -9.70 16.53
CA PHE A 423 13.58 -10.36 17.21
C PHE A 423 14.00 -11.18 18.45
N GLY A 424 15.22 -11.04 18.92
CA GLY A 424 15.74 -11.75 20.10
C GLY A 424 16.03 -13.22 19.83
N THR A 425 16.26 -13.97 20.91
CA THR A 425 16.62 -15.39 20.87
C THR A 425 15.67 -16.22 21.72
N ASP A 426 15.57 -17.51 21.41
CA ASP A 426 14.85 -18.50 22.20
C ASP A 426 15.65 -18.94 23.45
N SER A 427 15.15 -19.91 24.20
CA SER A 427 15.78 -20.46 25.40
C SER A 427 17.09 -21.20 25.12
N GLU A 428 17.35 -21.59 23.87
CA GLU A 428 18.59 -22.27 23.45
C GLU A 428 19.61 -21.27 22.86
N GLY A 429 19.27 -19.97 22.82
CA GLY A 429 20.09 -18.91 22.25
C GLY A 429 20.03 -18.81 20.72
N LEU A 430 19.12 -19.54 20.08
CA LEU A 430 18.91 -19.44 18.64
C LEU A 430 18.01 -18.24 18.30
N PRO A 431 18.22 -17.55 17.16
CA PRO A 431 17.36 -16.46 16.76
C PRO A 431 15.88 -16.87 16.65
N ASN A 432 14.99 -16.12 17.28
CA ASN A 432 13.55 -16.33 17.17
C ASN A 432 13.06 -16.23 15.73
N MET A 433 13.73 -15.40 14.91
CA MET A 433 13.40 -15.20 13.50
C MET A 433 14.71 -15.17 12.69
N PRO A 434 15.02 -16.19 11.90
CA PRO A 434 16.24 -16.24 11.10
C PRO A 434 16.18 -15.25 9.92
N ASP A 435 17.33 -14.79 9.42
CA ASP A 435 17.40 -13.85 8.30
C ASP A 435 16.79 -14.40 7.01
N SER A 436 16.79 -15.72 6.85
CA SER A 436 16.17 -16.40 5.72
C SER A 436 14.65 -16.17 5.63
N VAL A 437 13.99 -15.68 6.69
CA VAL A 437 12.57 -15.36 6.70
C VAL A 437 12.21 -14.28 5.67
N LEU A 438 13.17 -13.41 5.30
CA LEU A 438 13.01 -12.37 4.29
C LEU A 438 13.38 -12.83 2.87
N SER A 439 13.84 -14.07 2.70
CA SER A 439 14.28 -14.56 1.39
C SER A 439 13.10 -15.00 0.53
N GLY A 440 13.08 -14.55 -0.73
CA GLY A 440 12.07 -14.93 -1.72
C GLY A 440 10.70 -14.29 -1.50
N ALA A 441 9.68 -14.97 -1.97
CA ALA A 441 8.29 -14.54 -1.88
C ALA A 441 7.43 -15.62 -1.22
N TYR A 442 6.29 -15.20 -0.68
CA TYR A 442 5.21 -16.11 -0.30
C TYR A 442 4.46 -16.61 -1.54
N GLU A 443 3.65 -17.62 -1.37
CA GLU A 443 2.70 -18.09 -2.37
C GLU A 443 1.86 -16.91 -2.89
N GLY A 444 1.63 -16.86 -4.21
CA GLY A 444 0.96 -15.73 -4.87
C GLY A 444 1.87 -14.52 -5.14
N GLY A 445 3.19 -14.66 -5.00
CA GLY A 445 4.16 -13.63 -5.37
C GLY A 445 4.26 -12.46 -4.40
N ILE A 446 3.80 -12.62 -3.15
CA ILE A 446 3.96 -11.57 -2.12
C ILE A 446 5.42 -11.54 -1.67
N GLU A 447 6.13 -10.49 -1.99
CA GLU A 447 7.54 -10.32 -1.60
C GLU A 447 7.67 -10.19 -0.08
N LYS A 448 8.63 -10.93 0.49
CA LYS A 448 8.95 -10.89 1.92
C LYS A 448 9.78 -9.67 2.28
N ASP A 449 10.59 -9.20 1.35
CA ASP A 449 11.37 -7.97 1.45
C ASP A 449 10.93 -7.02 0.32
N PHE A 450 9.91 -6.23 0.60
CA PHE A 450 9.25 -5.36 -0.37
C PHE A 450 9.95 -4.00 -0.46
N VAL A 451 10.15 -3.48 -1.66
CA VAL A 451 10.82 -2.20 -1.87
C VAL A 451 9.91 -1.17 -2.54
N LEU A 452 9.93 0.07 -2.02
CA LEU A 452 9.25 1.24 -2.56
C LEU A 452 10.29 2.16 -3.25
N PRO A 453 10.48 2.06 -4.57
CA PRO A 453 11.56 2.76 -5.26
C PRO A 453 11.27 4.25 -5.51
N ASN A 454 9.98 4.63 -5.59
CA ASN A 454 9.55 5.95 -6.02
C ASN A 454 9.43 6.94 -4.86
N CYS A 455 10.02 8.13 -5.01
CA CYS A 455 9.91 9.19 -4.01
C CYS A 455 8.91 10.26 -4.45
N TYR A 456 7.94 10.57 -3.59
CA TYR A 456 6.83 11.50 -3.85
C TYR A 456 6.99 12.83 -3.11
N ARG A 457 7.48 12.78 -1.86
CA ARG A 457 7.57 13.95 -0.99
C ARG A 457 8.76 14.84 -1.32
N THR A 458 9.92 14.25 -1.57
CA THR A 458 11.18 14.97 -1.70
C THR A 458 11.59 15.07 -3.17
N PRO A 459 11.81 16.27 -3.71
CA PRO A 459 12.37 16.44 -5.05
C PRO A 459 13.73 15.74 -5.19
N ARG A 460 14.00 15.15 -6.34
CA ARG A 460 15.23 14.39 -6.62
C ARG A 460 16.51 15.15 -6.27
N PRO A 461 16.69 16.43 -6.63
CA PRO A 461 17.92 17.14 -6.28
C PRO A 461 18.13 17.22 -4.76
N VAL A 462 17.06 17.49 -3.99
CA VAL A 462 17.12 17.56 -2.52
C VAL A 462 17.44 16.19 -1.93
N LEU A 463 16.80 15.13 -2.44
CA LEU A 463 17.03 13.74 -1.99
C LEU A 463 18.48 13.32 -2.26
N MET A 464 19.00 13.60 -3.46
CA MET A 464 20.39 13.28 -3.83
C MET A 464 21.41 14.04 -2.97
N ALA A 465 21.15 15.32 -2.67
CA ALA A 465 22.00 16.11 -1.80
C ALA A 465 22.00 15.56 -0.36
N ALA A 466 20.84 15.20 0.16
CA ALA A 466 20.71 14.60 1.50
C ALA A 466 21.47 13.28 1.59
N HIS A 467 21.35 12.41 0.59
CA HIS A 467 22.10 11.15 0.53
C HIS A 467 23.60 11.38 0.40
N GLY A 468 24.03 12.35 -0.40
CA GLY A 468 25.44 12.74 -0.50
C GLY A 468 26.03 13.15 0.87
N VAL A 469 25.25 13.87 1.68
CA VAL A 469 25.64 14.22 3.06
C VAL A 469 25.66 12.98 3.96
N ALA A 470 24.60 12.16 3.93
CA ALA A 470 24.48 10.96 4.75
C ALA A 470 25.59 9.94 4.46
N LEU A 471 25.97 9.76 3.20
CA LEU A 471 27.07 8.90 2.77
C LEU A 471 28.46 9.52 3.02
N GLY A 472 28.53 10.69 3.64
CA GLY A 472 29.78 11.35 3.94
C GLY A 472 30.55 11.83 2.70
N LEU A 473 29.86 12.22 1.61
CA LEU A 473 30.51 12.63 0.36
C LEU A 473 31.55 13.76 0.56
N TYR A 474 31.28 14.63 1.52
CA TYR A 474 32.18 15.75 1.88
C TYR A 474 33.01 15.49 3.15
N ALA A 475 32.88 14.31 3.76
CA ALA A 475 33.63 13.95 4.96
C ALA A 475 35.01 13.38 4.60
N PRO A 476 36.01 13.48 5.50
CA PRO A 476 37.32 12.87 5.31
C PRO A 476 37.24 11.34 5.16
N LYS A 477 36.31 10.70 5.87
CA LYS A 477 36.02 9.27 5.76
C LYS A 477 34.65 9.09 5.13
N LYS A 478 34.63 8.60 3.91
CA LYS A 478 33.42 8.24 3.19
C LYS A 478 33.00 6.83 3.59
N SER A 479 31.69 6.58 3.70
CA SER A 479 31.18 5.24 3.93
C SER A 479 29.94 5.00 3.08
N THR A 480 29.83 3.79 2.54
CA THR A 480 28.58 3.29 1.99
C THR A 480 28.08 2.16 2.86
N MET A 481 26.76 2.05 3.00
CA MET A 481 26.14 0.99 3.77
C MET A 481 25.65 -0.17 2.89
N LEU A 482 25.60 0.03 1.58
CA LEU A 482 25.09 -0.93 0.62
C LEU A 482 26.21 -1.40 -0.31
N TYR A 483 26.55 -2.67 -0.20
CA TYR A 483 27.64 -3.30 -0.95
C TYR A 483 27.17 -4.04 -2.21
N LEU A 484 25.86 -4.19 -2.40
CA LEU A 484 25.29 -4.81 -3.59
C LEU A 484 24.66 -3.75 -4.50
N PRO A 485 25.04 -3.68 -5.78
CA PRO A 485 24.38 -2.80 -6.75
C PRO A 485 22.87 -3.04 -6.84
N SER A 486 22.40 -4.26 -6.61
CA SER A 486 20.98 -4.61 -6.56
C SER A 486 20.22 -3.85 -5.47
N ASP A 487 20.83 -3.60 -4.30
CA ASP A 487 20.19 -2.86 -3.21
C ASP A 487 19.99 -1.38 -3.60
N TRP A 488 21.00 -0.78 -4.26
CA TRP A 488 20.86 0.57 -4.79
C TRP A 488 19.76 0.66 -5.84
N THR A 489 19.70 -0.34 -6.74
CA THR A 489 18.68 -0.42 -7.79
C THR A 489 17.29 -0.59 -7.17
N ALA A 490 17.16 -1.41 -6.15
CA ALA A 490 15.91 -1.59 -5.41
C ALA A 490 15.42 -0.26 -4.80
N LEU A 491 16.33 0.56 -4.27
CA LEU A 491 16.00 1.89 -3.73
C LEU A 491 15.76 2.97 -4.82
N GLY A 492 15.77 2.59 -6.09
CA GLY A 492 15.49 3.46 -7.21
C GLY A 492 16.71 4.22 -7.75
N TYR A 493 17.92 3.73 -7.49
CA TYR A 493 19.15 4.24 -8.09
C TYR A 493 19.64 3.34 -9.23
N GLU A 494 20.27 3.94 -10.21
CA GLU A 494 21.08 3.28 -11.24
C GLU A 494 22.54 3.35 -10.82
N VAL A 495 23.20 2.19 -10.70
CA VAL A 495 24.65 2.13 -10.42
C VAL A 495 25.40 2.22 -11.74
N ILE A 496 26.01 3.36 -12.00
CA ILE A 496 26.79 3.61 -13.23
C ILE A 496 28.17 2.98 -13.12
N ALA A 497 28.73 2.93 -11.92
CA ALA A 497 29.99 2.25 -11.61
C ALA A 497 29.99 1.80 -10.14
N PRO A 498 30.67 0.70 -9.79
CA PRO A 498 31.34 -0.25 -10.67
C PRO A 498 30.36 -1.22 -11.36
N HIS A 499 30.69 -1.72 -12.54
CA HIS A 499 29.91 -2.71 -13.27
C HIS A 499 30.26 -4.15 -12.80
N ARG A 500 29.98 -4.47 -11.54
CA ARG A 500 30.19 -5.80 -10.95
C ARG A 500 29.13 -6.10 -9.89
N LEU A 501 29.08 -7.36 -9.45
CA LEU A 501 28.02 -7.85 -8.55
C LEU A 501 28.14 -7.34 -7.11
N THR A 502 29.33 -6.89 -6.69
CA THR A 502 29.61 -6.39 -5.34
C THR A 502 30.43 -5.11 -5.40
N ILE A 503 30.20 -4.24 -4.47
CA ILE A 503 31.00 -3.02 -4.23
C ILE A 503 32.02 -3.33 -3.15
N GLU A 504 33.29 -3.07 -3.42
CA GLU A 504 34.38 -3.38 -2.48
C GLU A 504 34.94 -2.10 -1.85
N PRO A 505 35.56 -2.19 -0.68
CA PRO A 505 36.26 -1.08 -0.07
C PRO A 505 37.30 -0.49 -1.03
N GLY A 506 37.20 0.81 -1.29
CA GLY A 506 38.09 1.52 -2.22
C GLY A 506 37.51 1.74 -3.61
N ASP A 507 36.36 1.18 -3.93
CA ASP A 507 35.67 1.43 -5.20
C ASP A 507 35.16 2.87 -5.29
N GLU A 508 35.24 3.43 -6.47
CA GLU A 508 34.50 4.63 -6.84
C GLU A 508 33.07 4.23 -7.25
N VAL A 509 32.09 4.66 -6.46
CA VAL A 509 30.68 4.36 -6.73
C VAL A 509 30.02 5.58 -7.35
N ILE A 510 29.49 5.40 -8.58
CA ILE A 510 28.75 6.45 -9.29
C ILE A 510 27.27 6.04 -9.34
N LEU A 511 26.43 6.83 -8.69
CA LEU A 511 24.99 6.61 -8.60
C LEU A 511 24.24 7.67 -9.41
N LYS A 512 23.22 7.24 -10.12
CA LYS A 512 22.25 8.11 -10.79
C LYS A 512 20.85 7.77 -10.28
N ARG A 513 20.04 8.78 -10.01
CA ARG A 513 18.62 8.57 -9.77
C ARG A 513 17.84 8.94 -11.02
N PRO A 514 17.22 7.97 -11.73
CA PRO A 514 16.42 8.21 -12.91
C PRO A 514 15.23 9.13 -12.67
N ASP A 515 14.76 9.81 -13.72
CA ASP A 515 13.60 10.71 -13.63
C ASP A 515 12.31 9.97 -13.29
N GLU A 516 12.15 8.76 -13.79
CA GLU A 516 11.01 7.89 -13.52
C GLU A 516 10.84 7.52 -12.05
N ASN A 517 11.93 7.49 -11.28
CA ASN A 517 11.92 7.20 -9.85
C ASN A 517 11.72 8.45 -8.97
N SER A 518 11.50 9.62 -9.58
CA SER A 518 11.10 10.85 -8.92
C SER A 518 9.68 11.21 -9.33
N LYS A 519 8.74 11.02 -8.42
CA LYS A 519 7.32 11.34 -8.62
C LYS A 519 6.91 12.61 -7.85
N ASN A 520 7.88 13.40 -7.40
CA ASN A 520 7.60 14.65 -6.72
C ASN A 520 6.91 15.64 -7.66
N ARG A 521 5.71 16.07 -7.31
CA ARG A 521 4.89 16.91 -8.19
C ARG A 521 5.49 18.28 -8.48
N LEU A 522 6.13 18.89 -7.49
CA LEU A 522 6.80 20.17 -7.68
C LEU A 522 7.93 20.05 -8.71
N GLU A 523 8.77 19.02 -8.61
CA GLU A 523 9.84 18.76 -9.58
C GLU A 523 9.29 18.50 -10.98
N VAL A 524 8.21 17.70 -11.09
CA VAL A 524 7.55 17.43 -12.38
C VAL A 524 7.01 18.72 -12.99
N LEU A 525 6.30 19.55 -12.22
CA LEU A 525 5.79 20.83 -12.69
C LEU A 525 6.89 21.79 -13.17
N LEU A 526 8.02 21.85 -12.46
CA LEU A 526 9.17 22.65 -12.88
C LEU A 526 9.71 22.18 -14.24
N ARG A 527 9.94 20.88 -14.40
CA ARG A 527 10.42 20.30 -15.67
C ARG A 527 9.46 20.54 -16.83
N ASP A 528 8.15 20.30 -16.61
CA ASP A 528 7.12 20.46 -17.63
C ASP A 528 7.01 21.93 -18.12
N ASN A 529 7.38 22.88 -17.27
CA ASN A 529 7.43 24.32 -17.61
C ASN A 529 8.84 24.82 -18.00
N GLY A 530 9.77 23.90 -18.32
CA GLY A 530 11.11 24.22 -18.79
C GLY A 530 12.06 24.81 -17.74
N ARG A 531 11.71 24.71 -16.45
CA ARG A 531 12.58 25.14 -15.35
C ARG A 531 13.48 24.01 -14.87
N ASN A 532 14.64 24.37 -14.34
CA ASN A 532 15.61 23.41 -13.82
C ASN A 532 15.28 23.06 -12.34
N PRO A 533 14.95 21.79 -12.00
CA PRO A 533 14.72 21.41 -10.60
C PRO A 533 15.90 21.67 -9.65
N MET A 534 17.11 21.87 -10.16
CA MET A 534 18.26 22.29 -9.34
C MET A 534 18.05 23.64 -8.64
N GLU A 535 17.10 24.46 -9.09
CA GLU A 535 16.69 25.69 -8.41
C GLU A 535 16.16 25.47 -6.99
N LEU A 536 15.76 24.22 -6.67
CA LEU A 536 15.29 23.82 -5.33
C LEU A 536 16.44 23.68 -4.31
N ILE A 537 17.69 23.75 -4.74
CA ILE A 537 18.86 23.64 -3.88
C ILE A 537 19.68 24.91 -3.99
N GLN A 538 20.03 25.47 -2.84
CA GLN A 538 21.02 26.52 -2.73
C GLN A 538 22.15 26.03 -1.80
N THR A 539 23.38 26.25 -2.23
CA THR A 539 24.55 25.94 -1.42
C THR A 539 25.18 27.25 -0.97
N LEU A 540 25.24 27.44 0.33
CA LEU A 540 25.82 28.61 0.96
C LEU A 540 26.95 28.17 1.88
N ARG A 541 28.04 28.88 1.87
CA ARG A 541 29.19 28.62 2.74
C ARG A 541 29.22 29.67 3.83
N CYS A 542 28.98 29.24 5.05
CA CYS A 542 29.07 30.07 6.26
C CYS A 542 30.38 29.79 7.02
N GLN A 543 30.97 30.82 7.64
CA GLN A 543 32.19 30.66 8.43
C GLN A 543 31.91 30.26 9.87
N HIS A 544 30.73 30.65 10.40
CA HIS A 544 30.32 30.41 11.79
C HIS A 544 28.86 30.01 11.86
N SER A 545 28.46 29.34 12.95
CA SER A 545 27.09 28.89 13.20
C SER A 545 26.07 30.04 13.28
N ASP A 546 26.47 31.18 13.80
CA ASP A 546 25.63 32.37 13.89
C ASP A 546 25.29 32.95 12.52
N GLU A 547 26.26 32.95 11.61
CA GLU A 547 26.07 33.35 10.22
C GLU A 547 25.10 32.36 9.53
N GLN A 548 25.25 31.08 9.79
CA GLN A 548 24.30 30.06 9.28
C GLN A 548 22.86 30.33 9.76
N GLY A 549 22.70 30.62 11.05
CA GLY A 549 21.41 30.97 11.63
C GLY A 549 20.78 32.21 10.96
N ALA A 550 21.59 33.27 10.75
CA ALA A 550 21.14 34.50 10.08
C ALA A 550 20.71 34.24 8.63
N VAL A 551 21.47 33.44 7.88
CA VAL A 551 21.15 33.07 6.49
C VAL A 551 19.84 32.27 6.42
N VAL A 552 19.67 31.28 7.29
CA VAL A 552 18.42 30.49 7.35
C VAL A 552 17.24 31.41 7.66
N ALA A 553 17.36 32.30 8.67
CA ALA A 553 16.29 33.22 9.03
C ALA A 553 15.95 34.21 7.89
N ALA A 554 16.94 34.64 7.12
CA ALA A 554 16.71 35.54 5.97
C ALA A 554 16.08 34.83 4.76
N THR A 555 16.22 33.49 4.67
CA THR A 555 15.68 32.67 3.57
C THR A 555 14.21 32.28 3.84
N ILE A 556 13.82 32.07 5.09
CA ILE A 556 12.43 31.78 5.51
C ILE A 556 11.57 33.04 5.48
#